data_f941da60f67e0bef759b42f6f7f36cfb
#
_entry.id   f941da60f67e0bef759b42f6f7f36cfb
#
_cell.length_a   1.000
_cell.length_b   1.000
_cell.length_c   1.000
_cell.angle_alpha   90.00
_cell.angle_beta   90.00
_cell.angle_gamma   90.00
#
_symmetry.space_group_name_H-M   'P 1'
#
loop_
_entity.id
_entity.type
_entity.pdbx_description
1 polymer ?
#
loop_
_entity_poly.entity_id
_entity_poly.type
_entity_poly.pdbx_seq_one_letter_code
_entity_poly.pdbx_strand_id
1 'polypeptide(L)' 'MCKFKAERLIKDILERLHCRFICSKIEDGILIIRYLDTWGNTRKDCFPYRYMSEGDIENMIINGVY' A
#
# COMPACT_ATOMS: atom_id res chain seq x y z
N MET A 1 -8.21 11.55 -0.30
CA MET A 1 -7.07 11.38 0.65
C MET A 1 -5.81 11.99 0.03
N CYS A 2 -4.96 12.64 0.80
CA CYS A 2 -3.70 13.17 0.26
C CYS A 2 -2.63 12.07 0.22
N LYS A 3 -1.60 12.31 -0.60
CA LYS A 3 -0.54 11.30 -0.81
C LYS A 3 0.22 10.95 0.46
N PHE A 4 0.49 11.92 1.32
CA PHE A 4 1.22 11.68 2.56
C PHE A 4 0.44 10.80 3.53
N LYS A 5 -0.85 11.07 3.65
CA LYS A 5 -1.73 10.26 4.51
C LYS A 5 -1.87 8.84 3.96
N ALA A 6 -2.04 8.71 2.65
CA ALA A 6 -2.15 7.41 2.01
C ALA A 6 -0.89 6.58 2.21
N GLU A 7 0.29 7.17 1.95
CA GLU A 7 1.56 6.48 2.12
C GLU A 7 1.78 6.04 3.57
N ARG A 8 1.50 6.94 4.52
CA ARG A 8 1.63 6.63 5.94
C ARG A 8 0.71 5.49 6.37
N LEU A 9 -0.54 5.54 5.92
CA LEU A 9 -1.52 4.50 6.20
C LEU A 9 -1.07 3.15 5.65
N ILE A 10 -0.58 3.13 4.41
CA ILE A 10 -0.09 1.91 3.77
C ILE A 10 1.08 1.32 4.55
N LYS A 11 2.05 2.16 4.94
CA LYS A 11 3.19 1.71 5.74
C LYS A 11 2.76 1.09 7.06
N ASP A 12 1.80 1.71 7.74
CA ASP A 12 1.27 1.20 9.01
C ASP A 12 0.59 -0.16 8.82
N ILE A 13 -0.20 -0.30 7.77
CA ILE A 13 -0.88 -1.56 7.47
C ILE A 13 0.12 -2.67 7.15
N LEU A 14 1.11 -2.38 6.31
CA LEU A 14 2.14 -3.34 5.96
C LEU A 14 2.91 -3.82 7.19
N GLU A 15 3.24 -2.90 8.10
CA GLU A 15 3.92 -3.24 9.34
C GLU A 15 3.07 -4.17 10.21
N ARG A 16 1.77 -3.90 10.32
CA ARG A 16 0.86 -4.75 11.08
C ARG A 16 0.73 -6.15 10.49
N LEU A 17 0.88 -6.28 9.18
CA LEU A 17 0.81 -7.56 8.47
C LEU A 17 2.18 -8.25 8.36
N HIS A 18 3.20 -7.71 9.01
CA HIS A 18 4.58 -8.21 8.95
C HIS A 18 5.15 -8.21 7.53
N CYS A 19 4.70 -7.26 6.72
CA CYS A 19 5.23 -7.01 5.39
C CYS A 19 6.29 -5.92 5.47
N ARG A 20 7.27 -5.97 4.57
CA ARG A 20 8.35 -4.99 4.56
C ARG A 20 8.15 -4.00 3.42
N PHE A 21 8.03 -2.71 3.75
CA PHE A 21 7.98 -1.65 2.77
C PHE A 21 9.35 -1.53 2.06
N ILE A 22 9.32 -1.42 0.73
CA ILE A 22 10.55 -1.25 -0.06
C ILE A 22 10.63 0.19 -0.58
N CYS A 23 9.68 0.60 -1.40
CA CYS A 23 9.68 1.95 -1.97
C CYS A 23 8.27 2.34 -2.43
N SER A 24 8.12 3.64 -2.67
CA SER A 24 6.88 4.19 -3.20
C SER A 24 7.19 5.26 -4.23
N LYS A 25 6.27 5.46 -5.17
CA LYS A 25 6.33 6.57 -6.11
C LYS A 25 4.93 6.96 -6.53
N ILE A 26 4.78 8.17 -7.05
CA ILE A 26 3.51 8.65 -7.60
C ILE A 26 3.70 8.87 -9.09
N GLU A 27 2.78 8.31 -9.87
CA GLU A 27 2.78 8.42 -11.31
C GLU A 27 1.34 8.60 -11.78
N ASP A 28 1.07 9.70 -12.47
CA ASP A 28 -0.27 10.03 -12.98
C ASP A 28 -1.38 10.00 -11.92
N GLY A 29 -1.07 10.49 -10.72
CA GLY A 29 -2.04 10.51 -9.62
C GLY A 29 -2.26 9.17 -8.94
N ILE A 30 -1.46 8.18 -9.28
CA ILE A 30 -1.53 6.84 -8.68
C ILE A 30 -0.31 6.60 -7.81
N LEU A 31 -0.55 6.18 -6.58
CA LEU A 31 0.51 5.81 -5.64
C LEU A 31 0.88 4.36 -5.85
N ILE A 32 2.12 4.11 -6.24
CA ILE A 32 2.63 2.77 -6.50
C ILE A 32 3.54 2.38 -5.35
N ILE A 33 3.21 1.28 -4.68
CA ILE A 33 3.95 0.78 -3.52
C ILE A 33 4.56 -0.57 -3.86
N ARG A 34 5.84 -0.74 -3.53
CA ARG A 34 6.51 -2.05 -3.59
C ARG A 34 6.83 -2.49 -2.18
N TYR A 35 6.58 -3.76 -1.90
CA TYR A 35 6.82 -4.33 -0.58
C TYR A 35 7.09 -5.84 -0.67
N LEU A 36 7.70 -6.38 0.38
CA LEU A 36 7.85 -7.82 0.55
C LEU A 36 6.69 -8.33 1.41
N ASP A 37 6.03 -9.37 0.95
CA ASP A 37 4.96 -9.99 1.73
C ASP A 37 5.54 -10.91 2.83
N THR A 38 4.65 -11.54 3.62
CA THR A 38 5.07 -12.43 4.70
C THR A 38 5.80 -13.67 4.21
N TRP A 39 5.64 -14.00 2.93
CA TRP A 39 6.29 -15.16 2.30
C TRP A 39 7.63 -14.81 1.67
N GLY A 40 8.05 -13.55 1.75
CA GLY A 40 9.30 -13.09 1.14
C GLY A 40 9.21 -12.75 -0.34
N ASN A 41 8.02 -12.72 -0.91
CA ASN A 41 7.83 -12.37 -2.31
C ASN A 41 7.66 -10.87 -2.48
N THR A 42 8.27 -10.31 -3.53
CA THR A 42 8.10 -8.90 -3.87
C THR A 42 6.72 -8.69 -4.48
N ARG A 43 5.99 -7.73 -3.92
CA ARG A 43 4.65 -7.36 -4.39
C ARG A 43 4.63 -5.90 -4.80
N LYS A 44 3.72 -5.58 -5.72
CA LYS A 44 3.52 -4.21 -6.19
C LYS A 44 2.03 -3.95 -6.28
N ASP A 45 1.57 -2.89 -5.62
CA ASP A 45 0.19 -2.48 -5.66
C ASP A 45 0.09 -1.02 -6.10
N CYS A 46 -0.96 -0.70 -6.85
CA CYS A 46 -1.24 0.64 -7.34
C CYS A 46 -2.51 1.16 -6.68
N PHE A 47 -2.43 2.36 -6.10
CA PHE A 47 -3.53 2.95 -5.34
C PHE A 47 -3.93 4.30 -5.95
N PRO A 48 -5.13 4.41 -6.56
CA PRO A 48 -5.67 5.72 -6.93
C PRO A 48 -6.17 6.43 -5.66
N TYR A 49 -5.24 6.84 -4.81
CA TYR A 49 -5.49 7.25 -3.44
C TYR A 49 -6.48 8.39 -3.30
N ARG A 50 -6.60 9.25 -4.32
CA ARG A 50 -7.54 10.38 -4.28
C ARG A 50 -8.99 9.93 -4.22
N TYR A 51 -9.27 8.75 -4.73
CA TYR A 51 -10.61 8.18 -4.83
C TYR A 51 -10.87 7.05 -3.87
N MET A 52 -9.90 6.75 -2.99
CA MET A 52 -9.99 5.64 -2.05
C MET A 52 -10.19 6.13 -0.62
N SER A 53 -10.99 5.40 0.15
CA SER A 53 -11.10 5.59 1.59
C SER A 53 -10.02 4.78 2.30
N GLU A 54 -9.86 5.02 3.61
CA GLU A 54 -8.92 4.23 4.42
C GLU A 54 -9.28 2.74 4.39
N GLY A 55 -10.57 2.42 4.46
CA GLY A 55 -11.05 1.05 4.38
C GLY A 55 -10.75 0.40 3.04
N ASP A 56 -10.86 1.14 1.94
CA ASP A 56 -10.56 0.64 0.61
C ASP A 56 -9.08 0.24 0.49
N ILE A 57 -8.19 1.08 0.99
CA ILE A 57 -6.76 0.82 0.98
C ILE A 57 -6.43 -0.41 1.82
N GLU A 58 -6.99 -0.49 3.01
CA GLU A 58 -6.78 -1.62 3.91
C GLU A 58 -7.25 -2.93 3.28
N ASN A 59 -8.46 -2.94 2.71
CA ASN A 59 -9.00 -4.13 2.05
C ASN A 59 -8.15 -4.57 0.87
N MET A 60 -7.67 -3.63 0.08
CA MET A 60 -6.82 -3.94 -1.07
C MET A 60 -5.52 -4.60 -0.66
N ILE A 61 -4.88 -4.11 0.39
CA ILE A 61 -3.64 -4.69 0.89
C ILE A 61 -3.88 -6.07 1.49
N ILE A 62 -4.88 -6.20 2.32
CA ILE A 62 -5.21 -7.48 2.98
C ILE A 62 -5.52 -8.55 1.93
N ASN A 63 -6.33 -8.22 0.93
CA ASN A 63 -6.68 -9.15 -0.14
C ASN A 63 -5.48 -9.52 -1.01
N GLY A 64 -4.52 -8.61 -1.13
CA GLY A 64 -3.30 -8.87 -1.89
C GLY A 64 -2.30 -9.74 -1.16
N VAL A 65 -2.27 -9.68 0.19
CA VAL A 65 -1.34 -10.47 1.02
C VAL A 65 -1.91 -11.85 1.33
N TYR A 66 -3.19 -11.93 1.55
CA TYR A 66 -3.90 -13.17 1.89
C TYR A 66 -4.79 -13.62 0.73
#